data_3feb49eb3b5fa53e018efc8336abf2bc
#
_entry.id   3feb49eb3b5fa53e018efc8336abf2bc
#
_cell.length_a   1.000
_cell.length_b   1.000
_cell.length_c   1.000
_cell.angle_alpha   90.00
_cell.angle_beta   90.00
_cell.angle_gamma   90.00
#
_symmetry.space_group_name_H-M   'P 1'
#
loop_
_entity.id
_entity.type
_entity.pdbx_description
1 polymer ?
#
loop_
_entity_poly.entity_id
_entity_poly.type
_entity_poly.pdbx_seq_one_letter_code
_entity_poly.pdbx_strand_id
1 'polypeptide(L)'
;MDETSNPDATQIYHNDKVDHRILNVAIKLSNENKDKRVILVSKDINLRLKAKALNILAEDFETGKVDIEGLYGGKTLVEGLSKEIIDRIYSEGFCLPSEIGIKNPIPNHYFILRNTHNSVLAYFNPVTGNIEKLEKKSAYRITPRNAEQVFALHAIMAPEIKLVTLQGVAGTGKTLLALAGALEQKKLFKQVYLARPIVPLSNKDIGFLPGDIKSKLNPYMEPLFDNLKFIKNQYSEKEGAQLDDLLEKEKLVITPLAYIRGRSLSNICFIVDEAQNLTPHEVKTIITRAGENTKIIFTGDIHQIDTPYLDSQSNGLSYLIDKIKNHEIYAHIKLEKGERSELANLANDLL
;
A
#
# COMPACT_ATOMS: atom_id res chain seq x y z
N MET A 1 56.40 19.84 10.81
CA MET A 1 55.50 20.26 9.73
C MET A 1 54.25 19.43 9.88
N ASP A 2 53.17 20.12 10.21
CA ASP A 2 51.97 19.56 10.82
C ASP A 2 51.26 18.53 9.95
N GLU A 3 51.20 17.31 10.47
CA GLU A 3 50.16 16.36 10.08
C GLU A 3 48.82 16.93 10.52
N THR A 4 48.07 17.52 9.60
CA THR A 4 46.69 17.89 9.83
C THR A 4 45.87 16.59 9.96
N SER A 5 45.83 16.05 11.17
CA SER A 5 44.88 15.02 11.53
C SER A 5 43.48 15.60 11.35
N ASN A 6 42.68 15.07 10.42
CA ASN A 6 41.27 15.41 10.32
C ASN A 6 40.64 15.18 11.70
N PRO A 7 39.98 16.19 12.28
CA PRO A 7 39.44 16.07 13.63
C PRO A 7 38.39 14.95 13.66
N ASP A 8 38.44 14.16 14.73
CA ASP A 8 37.47 13.11 15.03
C ASP A 8 36.06 13.73 15.12
N ALA A 9 35.09 13.16 14.41
CA ALA A 9 33.69 13.61 14.40
C ALA A 9 33.08 13.64 15.81
N THR A 10 33.55 12.75 16.71
CA THR A 10 33.15 12.72 18.12
C THR A 10 33.64 13.98 18.87
N GLN A 11 34.81 14.48 18.53
CA GLN A 11 35.37 15.71 19.14
C GLN A 11 34.64 16.95 18.61
N ILE A 12 34.33 17.01 17.33
CA ILE A 12 33.64 18.16 16.71
C ILE A 12 32.20 18.28 17.21
N TYR A 13 31.47 17.16 17.29
CA TYR A 13 30.05 17.16 17.67
C TYR A 13 29.81 16.92 19.16
N HIS A 14 30.88 16.79 19.99
CA HIS A 14 30.84 16.62 21.44
C HIS A 14 29.90 15.53 21.95
N ASN A 15 29.67 14.47 21.15
CA ASN A 15 28.72 13.41 21.48
C ASN A 15 29.11 12.08 20.78
N ASP A 16 29.08 10.97 21.52
CA ASP A 16 29.34 9.61 21.00
C ASP A 16 28.02 8.96 20.48
N LYS A 17 27.50 9.44 19.35
CA LYS A 17 26.38 8.83 18.65
C LYS A 17 26.88 7.85 17.60
N VAL A 18 26.02 6.89 17.24
CA VAL A 18 26.28 5.90 16.17
C VAL A 18 26.69 6.59 14.88
N ASP A 19 26.03 7.69 14.51
CA ASP A 19 26.35 8.52 13.35
C ASP A 19 27.80 8.98 13.33
N HIS A 20 28.31 9.42 14.49
CA HIS A 20 29.68 9.95 14.59
C HIS A 20 30.72 8.84 14.44
N ARG A 21 30.42 7.62 14.89
CA ARG A 21 31.27 6.44 14.65
C ARG A 21 31.30 6.07 13.17
N ILE A 22 30.16 6.16 12.46
CA ILE A 22 30.11 5.95 11.01
C ILE A 22 30.96 7.01 10.28
N LEU A 23 30.85 8.28 10.68
CA LEU A 23 31.64 9.37 10.11
C LEU A 23 33.14 9.15 10.36
N ASN A 24 33.54 8.73 11.55
CA ASN A 24 34.92 8.44 11.87
C ASN A 24 35.51 7.31 11.03
N VAL A 25 34.72 6.26 10.75
CA VAL A 25 35.12 5.20 9.81
C VAL A 25 35.32 5.76 8.40
N ALA A 26 34.40 6.61 7.93
CA ALA A 26 34.51 7.23 6.61
C ALA A 26 35.74 8.16 6.50
N ILE A 27 36.03 8.96 7.54
CA ILE A 27 37.22 9.80 7.62
C ILE A 27 38.49 8.93 7.55
N LYS A 28 38.56 7.89 8.39
CA LYS A 28 39.69 6.97 8.40
C LYS A 28 39.94 6.34 7.04
N LEU A 29 38.89 5.80 6.42
CA LEU A 29 38.99 5.21 5.08
C LEU A 29 39.45 6.21 4.02
N SER A 30 38.97 7.46 4.08
CA SER A 30 39.39 8.53 3.17
C SER A 30 40.85 8.88 3.34
N ASN A 31 41.38 8.90 4.57
CA ASN A 31 42.77 9.19 4.86
C ASN A 31 43.71 8.05 4.45
N GLU A 32 43.29 6.81 4.62
CA GLU A 32 44.07 5.61 4.30
C GLU A 32 44.09 5.31 2.79
N ASN A 33 43.11 5.80 2.02
CA ASN A 33 42.95 5.51 0.58
C ASN A 33 42.90 6.79 -0.25
N LYS A 34 43.98 7.57 -0.21
CA LYS A 34 44.09 8.84 -0.95
C LYS A 34 44.00 8.69 -2.47
N ASP A 35 44.28 7.52 -3.00
CA ASP A 35 44.17 7.12 -4.40
C ASP A 35 42.75 6.69 -4.82
N LYS A 36 41.83 6.55 -3.87
CA LYS A 36 40.45 6.10 -4.10
C LYS A 36 39.45 7.16 -3.67
N ARG A 37 38.32 7.20 -4.35
CA ARG A 37 37.20 8.04 -3.99
C ARG A 37 36.35 7.32 -2.94
N VAL A 38 36.38 7.80 -1.69
CA VAL A 38 35.52 7.31 -0.58
C VAL A 38 34.24 8.12 -0.56
N ILE A 39 33.10 7.46 -0.65
CA ILE A 39 31.76 8.09 -0.64
C ILE A 39 30.92 7.44 0.45
N LEU A 40 30.36 8.27 1.35
CA LEU A 40 29.36 7.83 2.29
C LEU A 40 27.99 7.83 1.64
N VAL A 41 27.36 6.66 1.52
CA VAL A 41 26.03 6.52 0.95
C VAL A 41 25.03 6.26 2.09
N SER A 42 24.04 7.13 2.25
CA SER A 42 23.05 7.03 3.34
C SER A 42 21.74 7.70 2.97
N LYS A 43 20.61 7.16 3.44
CA LYS A 43 19.28 7.83 3.38
C LYS A 43 19.17 8.96 4.42
N ASP A 44 19.94 8.92 5.50
CA ASP A 44 19.89 9.94 6.54
C ASP A 44 20.51 11.25 6.04
N ILE A 45 19.65 12.25 5.83
CA ILE A 45 20.08 13.59 5.38
C ILE A 45 21.02 14.26 6.39
N ASN A 46 20.78 14.07 7.70
CA ASN A 46 21.61 14.68 8.74
C ASN A 46 23.02 14.08 8.73
N LEU A 47 23.10 12.75 8.54
CA LEU A 47 24.39 12.07 8.42
C LEU A 47 25.16 12.53 7.18
N ARG A 48 24.45 12.71 6.02
CA ARG A 48 25.07 13.25 4.81
C ARG A 48 25.53 14.70 4.96
N LEU A 49 24.73 15.55 5.63
CA LEU A 49 25.12 16.93 5.90
C LEU A 49 26.35 17.01 6.82
N LYS A 50 26.38 16.20 7.88
CA LYS A 50 27.56 16.09 8.77
C LYS A 50 28.80 15.60 8.02
N ALA A 51 28.65 14.59 7.15
CA ALA A 51 29.74 14.11 6.32
C ALA A 51 30.30 15.21 5.39
N LYS A 52 29.42 15.96 4.71
CA LYS A 52 29.81 17.09 3.88
C LYS A 52 30.50 18.20 4.67
N ALA A 53 30.06 18.49 5.89
CA ALA A 53 30.71 19.46 6.77
C ALA A 53 32.13 19.02 7.18
N LEU A 54 32.42 17.72 7.15
CA LEU A 54 33.72 17.12 7.40
C LEU A 54 34.52 16.84 6.12
N ASN A 55 34.13 17.43 4.97
CA ASN A 55 34.74 17.23 3.65
C ASN A 55 34.73 15.77 3.16
N ILE A 56 33.78 14.95 3.66
CA ILE A 56 33.55 13.59 3.16
C ILE A 56 32.48 13.66 2.07
N LEU A 57 32.76 13.05 0.93
CA LEU A 57 31.75 12.89 -0.11
C LEU A 57 30.60 12.06 0.41
N ALA A 58 29.39 12.58 0.27
CA ALA A 58 28.18 11.90 0.73
C ALA A 58 27.07 11.98 -0.32
N GLU A 59 26.49 10.84 -0.63
CA GLU A 59 25.45 10.67 -1.64
C GLU A 59 24.21 10.02 -1.03
N ASP A 60 23.04 10.24 -1.64
CA ASP A 60 21.81 9.57 -1.24
C ASP A 60 21.83 8.10 -1.74
N PHE A 61 21.17 7.23 -0.99
CA PHE A 61 21.00 5.84 -1.42
C PHE A 61 19.84 5.77 -2.42
N GLU A 62 20.15 5.80 -3.70
CA GLU A 62 19.16 5.85 -4.80
C GLU A 62 18.75 4.47 -5.32
N THR A 63 19.47 3.41 -4.94
CA THR A 63 19.18 2.06 -5.44
C THR A 63 17.79 1.58 -5.01
N GLY A 64 16.96 1.24 -5.99
CA GLY A 64 15.61 0.74 -5.74
C GLY A 64 14.52 1.82 -5.57
N LYS A 65 14.82 3.09 -5.87
CA LYS A 65 13.80 4.13 -5.96
C LYS A 65 12.87 3.86 -7.15
N VAL A 66 11.58 4.07 -6.91
CA VAL A 66 10.51 3.95 -7.89
C VAL A 66 10.20 5.32 -8.46
N ASP A 67 10.02 5.41 -9.77
CA ASP A 67 9.49 6.62 -10.41
C ASP A 67 8.01 6.77 -10.04
N ILE A 68 7.71 7.79 -9.22
CA ILE A 68 6.35 8.04 -8.74
C ILE A 68 5.48 8.72 -9.78
N GLU A 69 6.04 9.58 -10.63
CA GLU A 69 5.28 10.25 -11.68
C GLU A 69 4.80 9.24 -12.74
N GLY A 70 5.61 8.25 -13.05
CA GLY A 70 5.28 7.12 -13.93
C GLY A 70 4.67 5.91 -13.23
N LEU A 71 4.32 6.00 -11.94
CA LEU A 71 3.78 4.86 -11.21
C LEU A 71 2.45 4.39 -11.78
N TYR A 72 2.34 3.08 -11.99
CA TYR A 72 1.16 2.46 -12.56
C TYR A 72 -0.12 2.77 -11.78
N GLY A 73 -1.10 3.39 -12.44
CA GLY A 73 -2.35 3.86 -11.81
C GLY A 73 -3.50 2.84 -11.80
N GLY A 74 -3.35 1.69 -12.48
CA GLY A 74 -4.34 0.60 -12.53
C GLY A 74 -5.58 0.85 -13.38
N LYS A 75 -5.80 2.07 -13.89
CA LYS A 75 -6.96 2.43 -14.70
C LYS A 75 -6.61 3.36 -15.86
N THR A 76 -7.44 3.32 -16.92
CA THR A 76 -7.39 4.26 -18.06
C THR A 76 -8.80 4.73 -18.42
N LEU A 77 -8.92 6.02 -18.67
CA LEU A 77 -10.12 6.60 -19.30
C LEU A 77 -9.91 6.58 -20.81
N VAL A 78 -10.81 5.92 -21.55
CA VAL A 78 -10.85 5.91 -23.01
C VAL A 78 -12.09 6.67 -23.45
N GLU A 79 -11.91 7.81 -24.09
CA GLU A 79 -12.97 8.69 -24.56
C GLU A 79 -13.11 8.62 -26.09
N GLY A 80 -14.24 9.11 -26.59
CA GLY A 80 -14.47 9.21 -28.04
C GLY A 80 -14.77 7.85 -28.72
N LEU A 81 -15.15 6.84 -27.96
CA LEU A 81 -15.56 5.56 -28.54
C LEU A 81 -16.84 5.68 -29.36
N SER A 82 -16.95 4.88 -30.42
CA SER A 82 -18.17 4.84 -31.23
C SER A 82 -19.36 4.28 -30.44
N LYS A 83 -20.54 4.66 -30.82
CA LYS A 83 -21.78 4.16 -30.19
C LYS A 83 -21.89 2.64 -30.33
N GLU A 84 -21.50 2.09 -31.47
CA GLU A 84 -21.57 0.66 -31.78
C GLU A 84 -20.70 -0.16 -30.81
N ILE A 85 -19.51 0.32 -30.47
CA ILE A 85 -18.64 -0.36 -29.51
C ILE A 85 -19.27 -0.37 -28.11
N ILE A 86 -19.79 0.77 -27.67
CA ILE A 86 -20.42 0.87 -26.34
C ILE A 86 -21.67 0.01 -26.26
N ASP A 87 -22.55 0.04 -27.29
CA ASP A 87 -23.78 -0.74 -27.36
C ASP A 87 -23.46 -2.24 -27.36
N ARG A 88 -22.43 -2.68 -28.07
CA ARG A 88 -21.97 -4.06 -28.06
C ARG A 88 -21.44 -4.50 -26.68
N ILE A 89 -20.65 -3.68 -26.00
CA ILE A 89 -20.20 -4.00 -24.64
C ILE A 89 -21.38 -4.12 -23.68
N TYR A 90 -22.45 -3.35 -23.89
CA TYR A 90 -23.68 -3.50 -23.12
C TYR A 90 -24.43 -4.81 -23.42
N SER A 91 -24.50 -5.23 -24.66
CA SER A 91 -25.26 -6.42 -25.12
C SER A 91 -24.47 -7.73 -24.96
N GLU A 92 -23.20 -7.74 -25.33
CA GLU A 92 -22.33 -8.93 -25.33
C GLU A 92 -21.50 -9.09 -24.07
N GLY A 93 -21.31 -7.99 -23.34
CA GLY A 93 -20.53 -7.99 -22.08
C GLY A 93 -19.03 -7.76 -22.25
N PHE A 94 -18.51 -7.67 -23.48
CA PHE A 94 -17.07 -7.50 -23.73
C PHE A 94 -16.75 -6.81 -25.06
N CYS A 95 -15.49 -6.44 -25.24
CA CYS A 95 -14.89 -6.08 -26.54
C CYS A 95 -13.42 -6.53 -26.57
N LEU A 96 -12.83 -6.50 -27.77
CA LEU A 96 -11.41 -6.78 -27.93
C LEU A 96 -10.57 -5.55 -27.59
N PRO A 97 -9.37 -5.72 -27.00
CA PRO A 97 -8.45 -4.60 -26.73
C PRO A 97 -8.13 -3.73 -27.94
N SER A 98 -7.97 -4.34 -29.12
CA SER A 98 -7.68 -3.65 -30.38
C SER A 98 -8.79 -2.69 -30.82
N GLU A 99 -10.04 -2.96 -30.46
CA GLU A 99 -11.19 -2.14 -30.84
C GLU A 99 -11.25 -0.81 -30.10
N ILE A 100 -10.60 -0.73 -28.96
CA ILE A 100 -10.44 0.50 -28.18
C ILE A 100 -9.00 1.06 -28.23
N GLY A 101 -8.20 0.59 -29.21
CA GLY A 101 -6.85 1.10 -29.47
C GLY A 101 -5.75 0.59 -28.52
N ILE A 102 -6.01 -0.44 -27.71
CA ILE A 102 -5.03 -1.01 -26.78
C ILE A 102 -4.28 -2.16 -27.49
N LYS A 103 -2.98 -2.00 -27.67
CA LYS A 103 -2.12 -3.03 -28.30
C LYS A 103 -1.59 -4.07 -27.31
N ASN A 104 -1.13 -3.62 -26.14
CA ASN A 104 -0.52 -4.46 -25.11
C ASN A 104 -1.25 -4.21 -23.78
N PRO A 105 -2.39 -4.86 -23.55
CA PRO A 105 -3.13 -4.66 -22.31
C PRO A 105 -2.39 -5.26 -21.11
N ILE A 106 -2.37 -4.51 -20.02
CA ILE A 106 -1.82 -5.01 -18.75
C ILE A 106 -2.87 -5.92 -18.09
N PRO A 107 -2.51 -7.11 -17.59
CA PRO A 107 -3.44 -7.98 -16.87
C PRO A 107 -4.19 -7.25 -15.75
N ASN A 108 -5.49 -7.50 -15.65
CA ASN A 108 -6.39 -6.90 -14.65
C ASN A 108 -6.39 -5.35 -14.64
N HIS A 109 -6.03 -4.71 -15.76
CA HIS A 109 -6.15 -3.26 -15.90
C HIS A 109 -7.60 -2.85 -16.07
N TYR A 110 -7.98 -1.73 -15.46
CA TYR A 110 -9.36 -1.24 -15.47
C TYR A 110 -9.55 -0.11 -16.45
N PHE A 111 -10.78 -0.01 -17.00
CA PHE A 111 -11.13 0.98 -18.01
C PHE A 111 -12.45 1.67 -17.66
N ILE A 112 -12.46 2.99 -17.87
CA ILE A 112 -13.68 3.77 -18.00
C ILE A 112 -13.83 4.08 -19.49
N LEU A 113 -14.72 3.35 -20.15
CA LEU A 113 -14.98 3.47 -21.58
C LEU A 113 -16.13 4.45 -21.80
N ARG A 114 -15.91 5.52 -22.56
CA ARG A 114 -16.88 6.62 -22.69
C ARG A 114 -17.09 7.03 -24.15
N ASN A 115 -18.34 7.27 -24.49
CA ASN A 115 -18.72 8.10 -25.64
C ASN A 115 -19.37 9.41 -25.16
N THR A 116 -20.00 10.18 -26.08
CA THR A 116 -20.65 11.45 -25.75
C THR A 116 -21.85 11.33 -24.79
N HIS A 117 -22.48 10.14 -24.69
CA HIS A 117 -23.72 9.95 -23.95
C HIS A 117 -23.60 8.91 -22.82
N ASN A 118 -22.80 7.87 -23.01
CA ASN A 118 -22.75 6.71 -22.14
C ASN A 118 -21.32 6.40 -21.68
N SER A 119 -21.21 5.72 -20.54
CA SER A 119 -19.95 5.19 -20.06
C SER A 119 -20.11 3.77 -19.50
N VAL A 120 -19.12 2.92 -19.75
CA VAL A 120 -19.05 1.54 -19.26
C VAL A 120 -17.79 1.36 -18.43
N LEU A 121 -17.92 0.68 -17.30
CA LEU A 121 -16.77 0.22 -16.52
C LEU A 121 -16.38 -1.16 -17.00
N ALA A 122 -15.10 -1.38 -17.24
CA ALA A 122 -14.59 -2.64 -17.76
C ALA A 122 -13.20 -2.94 -17.20
N TYR A 123 -12.72 -4.17 -17.40
CA TYR A 123 -11.35 -4.56 -17.06
C TYR A 123 -10.82 -5.53 -18.12
N PHE A 124 -9.50 -5.59 -18.27
CA PHE A 124 -8.89 -6.59 -19.12
C PHE A 124 -8.77 -7.92 -18.36
N ASN A 125 -9.47 -8.93 -18.84
CA ASN A 125 -9.37 -10.29 -18.31
C ASN A 125 -8.24 -11.04 -19.03
N PRO A 126 -7.11 -11.35 -18.36
CA PRO A 126 -5.99 -12.03 -19.02
C PRO A 126 -6.30 -13.47 -19.43
N VAL A 127 -7.30 -14.11 -18.84
CA VAL A 127 -7.68 -15.50 -19.16
C VAL A 127 -8.44 -15.56 -20.50
N THR A 128 -9.37 -14.63 -20.73
CA THR A 128 -10.17 -14.58 -21.98
C THR A 128 -9.51 -13.74 -23.06
N GLY A 129 -8.58 -12.85 -22.70
CA GLY A 129 -7.97 -11.88 -23.60
C GLY A 129 -8.89 -10.72 -23.97
N ASN A 130 -10.05 -10.58 -23.33
CA ASN A 130 -11.07 -9.59 -23.62
C ASN A 130 -11.08 -8.46 -22.58
N ILE A 131 -11.64 -7.33 -22.98
CA ILE A 131 -12.05 -6.27 -22.06
C ILE A 131 -13.50 -6.51 -21.70
N GLU A 132 -13.74 -6.95 -20.47
CA GLU A 132 -15.04 -7.38 -19.96
C GLU A 132 -15.71 -6.27 -19.15
N LYS A 133 -17.03 -6.13 -19.37
CA LYS A 133 -17.87 -5.19 -18.65
C LYS A 133 -17.94 -5.54 -17.17
N LEU A 134 -17.84 -4.53 -16.34
CA LEU A 134 -18.04 -4.65 -14.90
C LEU A 134 -19.44 -4.20 -14.48
N GLU A 135 -20.02 -4.99 -13.58
CA GLU A 135 -21.23 -4.62 -12.87
C GLU A 135 -20.90 -4.00 -11.51
N LYS A 136 -21.72 -3.03 -11.12
CA LYS A 136 -21.63 -2.43 -9.78
C LYS A 136 -22.20 -3.42 -8.75
N LYS A 137 -21.33 -4.09 -8.00
CA LYS A 137 -21.70 -5.02 -6.93
C LYS A 137 -21.37 -4.41 -5.56
N SER A 138 -22.28 -4.61 -4.62
CA SER A 138 -22.02 -4.30 -3.21
C SER A 138 -21.34 -5.48 -2.53
N ALA A 139 -20.51 -5.21 -1.54
CA ALA A 139 -19.87 -6.22 -0.71
C ALA A 139 -20.20 -5.93 0.76
N TYR A 140 -20.73 -6.90 1.44
CA TYR A 140 -21.08 -6.81 2.87
C TYR A 140 -21.86 -5.53 3.22
N ARG A 141 -22.89 -5.19 2.41
CA ARG A 141 -23.72 -3.96 2.42
C ARG A 141 -22.98 -2.65 2.14
N ILE A 142 -21.72 -2.70 1.83
CA ILE A 142 -20.98 -1.53 1.34
C ILE A 142 -21.18 -1.41 -0.16
N THR A 143 -21.80 -0.32 -0.59
CA THR A 143 -22.05 -0.03 -2.00
C THR A 143 -20.99 0.93 -2.53
N PRO A 144 -20.30 0.60 -3.63
CA PRO A 144 -19.30 1.49 -4.21
C PRO A 144 -19.96 2.78 -4.72
N ARG A 145 -19.35 3.92 -4.41
CA ARG A 145 -19.87 5.27 -4.74
C ARG A 145 -19.34 5.81 -6.05
N ASN A 146 -18.20 5.33 -6.51
CA ASN A 146 -17.54 5.77 -7.75
C ASN A 146 -16.93 4.58 -8.49
N ALA A 147 -16.42 4.83 -9.72
CA ALA A 147 -15.84 3.80 -10.57
C ALA A 147 -14.66 3.07 -9.92
N GLU A 148 -13.77 3.80 -9.24
CA GLU A 148 -12.57 3.24 -8.60
C GLU A 148 -12.94 2.27 -7.47
N GLN A 149 -14.00 2.57 -6.72
CA GLN A 149 -14.52 1.67 -5.69
C GLN A 149 -15.17 0.42 -6.29
N VAL A 150 -15.79 0.52 -7.49
CA VAL A 150 -16.26 -0.66 -8.25
C VAL A 150 -15.09 -1.54 -8.63
N PHE A 151 -14.02 -0.95 -9.16
CA PHE A 151 -12.79 -1.67 -9.52
C PHE A 151 -12.14 -2.35 -8.29
N ALA A 152 -12.06 -1.64 -7.17
CA ALA A 152 -11.53 -2.18 -5.93
C ALA A 152 -12.31 -3.41 -5.45
N LEU A 153 -13.64 -3.33 -5.38
CA LEU A 153 -14.47 -4.46 -4.97
C LEU A 153 -14.37 -5.63 -5.96
N HIS A 154 -14.33 -5.37 -7.28
CA HIS A 154 -14.10 -6.42 -8.27
C HIS A 154 -12.75 -7.12 -8.02
N ALA A 155 -11.63 -6.38 -7.93
CA ALA A 155 -10.31 -6.95 -7.70
C ALA A 155 -10.24 -7.79 -6.41
N ILE A 156 -10.87 -7.30 -5.35
CA ILE A 156 -10.90 -8.01 -4.08
C ILE A 156 -11.71 -9.31 -4.19
N MET A 157 -12.86 -9.27 -4.87
CA MET A 157 -13.78 -10.42 -4.93
C MET A 157 -13.47 -11.41 -6.04
N ALA A 158 -12.69 -11.03 -7.07
CA ALA A 158 -12.31 -11.91 -8.17
C ALA A 158 -11.39 -13.05 -7.66
N PRO A 159 -11.77 -14.33 -7.80
CA PRO A 159 -11.03 -15.45 -7.23
C PRO A 159 -9.66 -15.68 -7.89
N GLU A 160 -9.49 -15.29 -9.15
CA GLU A 160 -8.25 -15.38 -9.91
C GLU A 160 -7.18 -14.38 -9.44
N ILE A 161 -7.59 -13.22 -8.91
CA ILE A 161 -6.69 -12.19 -8.40
C ILE A 161 -6.30 -12.55 -6.97
N LYS A 162 -5.03 -12.89 -6.75
CA LYS A 162 -4.52 -13.33 -5.44
C LYS A 162 -3.85 -12.21 -4.66
N LEU A 163 -3.39 -11.17 -5.35
CA LEU A 163 -2.69 -10.03 -4.77
C LEU A 163 -3.33 -8.73 -5.27
N VAL A 164 -3.77 -7.89 -4.32
CA VAL A 164 -4.42 -6.61 -4.62
C VAL A 164 -3.69 -5.49 -3.89
N THR A 165 -3.48 -4.37 -4.56
CA THR A 165 -3.04 -3.13 -3.91
C THR A 165 -4.07 -2.03 -4.10
N LEU A 166 -4.49 -1.40 -3.01
CA LEU A 166 -5.36 -0.22 -2.99
C LEU A 166 -4.56 0.98 -2.51
N GLN A 167 -4.22 1.86 -3.43
CA GLN A 167 -3.55 3.12 -3.14
C GLN A 167 -4.56 4.27 -3.14
N GLY A 168 -4.37 5.26 -2.29
CA GLY A 168 -5.17 6.49 -2.34
C GLY A 168 -5.02 7.31 -1.07
N VAL A 169 -5.41 8.56 -1.15
CA VAL A 169 -5.38 9.47 0.02
C VAL A 169 -6.32 9.02 1.13
N ALA A 170 -6.12 9.53 2.32
CA ALA A 170 -6.97 9.23 3.45
C ALA A 170 -8.45 9.55 3.14
N GLY A 171 -9.39 8.66 3.55
CA GLY A 171 -10.84 8.85 3.35
C GLY A 171 -11.39 8.40 1.99
N THR A 172 -10.59 7.77 1.14
CA THR A 172 -11.07 7.15 -0.12
C THR A 172 -11.76 5.80 0.08
N GLY A 173 -11.74 5.25 1.32
CA GLY A 173 -12.40 4.00 1.67
C GLY A 173 -11.56 2.74 1.48
N LYS A 174 -10.24 2.84 1.29
CA LYS A 174 -9.34 1.68 1.04
C LYS A 174 -9.57 0.53 2.01
N THR A 175 -9.41 0.78 3.29
CA THR A 175 -9.50 -0.22 4.35
C THR A 175 -10.93 -0.75 4.50
N LEU A 176 -11.92 0.13 4.36
CA LEU A 176 -13.34 -0.24 4.39
C LEU A 176 -13.70 -1.20 3.25
N LEU A 177 -13.30 -0.89 2.02
CA LEU A 177 -13.55 -1.73 0.84
C LEU A 177 -12.81 -3.07 0.94
N ALA A 178 -11.56 -3.05 1.39
CA ALA A 178 -10.78 -4.27 1.61
C ALA A 178 -11.47 -5.19 2.62
N LEU A 179 -11.91 -4.63 3.76
CA LEU A 179 -12.59 -5.39 4.79
C LEU A 179 -13.95 -5.91 4.33
N ALA A 180 -14.77 -5.07 3.69
CA ALA A 180 -16.08 -5.45 3.18
C ALA A 180 -15.97 -6.57 2.13
N GLY A 181 -15.08 -6.44 1.15
CA GLY A 181 -14.86 -7.45 0.13
C GLY A 181 -14.28 -8.77 0.66
N ALA A 182 -13.43 -8.71 1.69
CA ALA A 182 -12.92 -9.90 2.36
C ALA A 182 -14.02 -10.61 3.16
N LEU A 183 -14.85 -9.87 3.89
CA LEU A 183 -15.98 -10.42 4.66
C LEU A 183 -17.06 -11.03 3.76
N GLU A 184 -17.29 -10.48 2.57
CA GLU A 184 -18.20 -11.07 1.57
C GLU A 184 -17.75 -12.48 1.19
N GLN A 185 -16.43 -12.70 1.13
CA GLN A 185 -15.81 -13.99 0.79
C GLN A 185 -15.48 -14.87 2.01
N LYS A 186 -15.99 -14.56 3.21
CA LYS A 186 -15.66 -15.29 4.46
C LYS A 186 -15.90 -16.80 4.42
N LYS A 187 -16.70 -17.30 3.47
CA LYS A 187 -16.92 -18.74 3.26
C LYS A 187 -15.82 -19.41 2.46
N LEU A 188 -15.05 -18.64 1.68
CA LEU A 188 -13.97 -19.16 0.84
C LEU A 188 -12.66 -19.29 1.61
N PHE A 189 -12.53 -18.58 2.72
CA PHE A 189 -11.33 -18.55 3.55
C PHE A 189 -11.61 -19.08 4.95
N LYS A 190 -10.60 -19.71 5.53
CA LYS A 190 -10.65 -20.17 6.93
C LYS A 190 -10.74 -18.97 7.88
N GLN A 191 -9.97 -17.92 7.60
CA GLN A 191 -9.91 -16.70 8.40
C GLN A 191 -9.67 -15.47 7.51
N VAL A 192 -10.13 -14.33 7.97
CA VAL A 192 -9.77 -13.00 7.45
C VAL A 192 -8.87 -12.34 8.48
N TYR A 193 -7.68 -11.93 8.07
CA TYR A 193 -6.76 -11.14 8.89
C TYR A 193 -6.77 -9.69 8.43
N LEU A 194 -6.86 -8.77 9.38
CA LEU A 194 -6.68 -7.34 9.17
C LEU A 194 -5.56 -6.88 10.09
N ALA A 195 -4.44 -6.49 9.51
CA ALA A 195 -3.26 -6.07 10.27
C ALA A 195 -2.68 -4.78 9.73
N ARG A 196 -1.97 -4.04 10.59
CA ARG A 196 -1.21 -2.86 10.21
C ARG A 196 0.14 -2.83 10.92
N PRO A 197 1.19 -2.26 10.30
CA PRO A 197 2.43 -1.98 11.00
C PRO A 197 2.18 -0.96 12.11
N ILE A 198 2.92 -1.07 13.20
CA ILE A 198 2.89 -0.10 14.28
C ILE A 198 4.09 0.83 14.10
N VAL A 199 3.81 2.09 13.84
CA VAL A 199 4.80 3.15 13.79
C VAL A 199 4.54 4.09 14.97
N PRO A 200 5.45 4.20 15.94
CA PRO A 200 5.29 5.13 17.06
C PRO A 200 5.23 6.58 16.56
N LEU A 201 4.20 7.33 16.95
CA LEU A 201 3.99 8.75 16.58
C LEU A 201 5.06 9.71 17.16
N SER A 202 5.89 9.26 18.04
CA SER A 202 7.04 9.99 18.55
C SER A 202 8.18 8.99 18.69
N ASN A 203 9.43 9.42 18.52
CA ASN A 203 10.63 8.58 18.70
C ASN A 203 10.74 7.92 20.11
N LYS A 204 9.62 7.77 20.80
CA LYS A 204 9.50 7.06 22.07
C LYS A 204 9.08 5.63 21.81
N ASP A 205 9.90 4.70 22.28
CA ASP A 205 9.54 3.28 22.28
C ASP A 205 8.19 3.04 22.94
N ILE A 206 7.38 2.16 22.36
CA ILE A 206 6.09 1.70 22.91
C ILE A 206 6.26 1.21 24.35
N GLY A 207 7.48 0.81 24.75
CA GLY A 207 7.85 0.45 26.12
C GLY A 207 7.56 1.52 27.17
N PHE A 208 7.61 2.80 26.84
CA PHE A 208 7.33 3.91 27.76
C PHE A 208 5.85 4.18 28.03
N LEU A 209 4.92 3.58 27.28
CA LEU A 209 3.49 3.72 27.53
C LEU A 209 3.08 2.89 28.76
N PRO A 210 2.20 3.41 29.64
CA PRO A 210 1.67 2.66 30.79
C PRO A 210 0.75 1.51 30.33
N GLY A 211 0.72 0.41 31.08
CA GLY A 211 -0.16 -0.72 30.85
C GLY A 211 0.54 -1.97 30.26
N ASP A 212 -0.24 -3.02 30.07
CA ASP A 212 0.21 -4.25 29.41
C ASP A 212 0.36 -4.05 27.89
N ILE A 213 0.99 -4.98 27.20
CA ILE A 213 1.27 -4.90 25.76
C ILE A 213 -0.03 -4.71 24.97
N LYS A 214 -1.09 -5.37 25.35
CA LYS A 214 -2.38 -5.32 24.65
C LYS A 214 -3.02 -3.94 24.74
N SER A 215 -3.05 -3.33 25.92
CA SER A 215 -3.57 -1.97 26.11
C SER A 215 -2.70 -0.91 25.43
N LYS A 216 -1.41 -1.11 25.34
CA LYS A 216 -0.50 -0.21 24.59
C LYS A 216 -0.71 -0.24 23.07
N LEU A 217 -1.17 -1.37 22.53
CA LEU A 217 -1.37 -1.56 21.09
C LEU A 217 -2.77 -1.19 20.63
N ASN A 218 -3.77 -1.21 21.53
CA ASN A 218 -5.16 -0.90 21.21
C ASN A 218 -5.35 0.42 20.44
N PRO A 219 -4.76 1.56 20.83
CA PRO A 219 -4.94 2.82 20.11
C PRO A 219 -4.53 2.76 18.63
N TYR A 220 -3.53 1.96 18.29
CA TYR A 220 -3.09 1.77 16.91
C TYR A 220 -4.06 0.91 16.10
N MET A 221 -4.86 0.09 16.76
CA MET A 221 -5.86 -0.79 16.13
C MET A 221 -7.25 -0.17 16.03
N GLU A 222 -7.55 0.88 16.80
CA GLU A 222 -8.85 1.56 16.81
C GLU A 222 -9.38 1.93 15.43
N PRO A 223 -8.56 2.51 14.50
CA PRO A 223 -9.04 2.84 13.16
C PRO A 223 -9.54 1.62 12.36
N LEU A 224 -9.00 0.43 12.64
CA LEU A 224 -9.44 -0.82 12.02
C LEU A 224 -10.80 -1.27 12.60
N PHE A 225 -10.98 -1.14 13.91
CA PHE A 225 -12.27 -1.40 14.57
C PHE A 225 -13.35 -0.40 14.16
N ASP A 226 -13.00 0.87 13.89
CA ASP A 226 -13.94 1.87 13.38
C ASP A 226 -14.50 1.48 12.01
N ASN A 227 -13.69 0.94 11.11
CA ASN A 227 -14.15 0.40 9.83
C ASN A 227 -15.13 -0.76 10.04
N LEU A 228 -14.83 -1.67 10.98
CA LEU A 228 -15.72 -2.78 11.30
C LEU A 228 -17.05 -2.27 11.90
N LYS A 229 -16.99 -1.30 12.81
CA LYS A 229 -18.16 -0.65 13.38
C LYS A 229 -19.00 0.05 12.34
N PHE A 230 -18.36 0.73 11.37
CA PHE A 230 -19.06 1.34 10.24
C PHE A 230 -19.83 0.29 9.43
N ILE A 231 -19.22 -0.85 9.11
CA ILE A 231 -19.88 -1.96 8.44
C ILE A 231 -21.04 -2.50 9.30
N LYS A 232 -20.82 -2.70 10.60
CA LYS A 232 -21.83 -3.19 11.53
C LYS A 232 -23.08 -2.30 11.56
N ASN A 233 -22.90 -0.99 11.50
CA ASN A 233 -23.98 -0.01 11.47
C ASN A 233 -24.84 -0.05 10.19
N GLN A 234 -24.41 -0.78 9.15
CA GLN A 234 -25.23 -1.01 7.94
C GLN A 234 -26.24 -2.15 8.12
N TYR A 235 -26.20 -2.83 9.25
CA TYR A 235 -27.03 -3.99 9.58
C TYR A 235 -27.99 -3.66 10.73
N SER A 236 -29.08 -4.45 10.86
CA SER A 236 -29.90 -4.46 12.08
C SER A 236 -29.09 -5.02 13.26
N GLU A 237 -29.51 -4.75 14.48
CA GLU A 237 -28.82 -5.23 15.69
C GLU A 237 -28.59 -6.75 15.70
N LYS A 238 -29.61 -7.54 15.29
CA LYS A 238 -29.49 -9.01 15.18
C LYS A 238 -28.46 -9.48 14.17
N GLU A 239 -28.42 -8.84 13.02
CA GLU A 239 -27.46 -9.17 11.97
C GLU A 239 -26.06 -8.65 12.32
N GLY A 240 -25.97 -7.50 12.97
CA GLY A 240 -24.71 -6.92 13.47
C GLY A 240 -24.01 -7.80 14.51
N ALA A 241 -24.78 -8.53 15.33
CA ALA A 241 -24.21 -9.52 16.27
C ALA A 241 -23.41 -10.64 15.57
N GLN A 242 -23.73 -10.97 14.32
CA GLN A 242 -22.96 -11.96 13.55
C GLN A 242 -21.51 -11.49 13.28
N LEU A 243 -21.25 -10.19 13.26
CA LEU A 243 -19.88 -9.65 13.13
C LEU A 243 -19.08 -9.82 14.41
N ASP A 244 -19.72 -9.66 15.56
CA ASP A 244 -19.08 -9.93 16.87
C ASP A 244 -18.72 -11.43 16.97
N ASP A 245 -19.61 -12.31 16.52
CA ASP A 245 -19.37 -13.76 16.40
C ASP A 245 -18.14 -14.09 15.54
N LEU A 246 -17.87 -13.31 14.49
CA LEU A 246 -16.67 -13.55 13.66
C LEU A 246 -15.36 -13.23 14.40
N LEU A 247 -15.40 -12.22 15.28
CA LEU A 247 -14.25 -11.90 16.15
C LEU A 247 -14.09 -12.96 17.25
N GLU A 248 -15.17 -13.33 17.94
CA GLU A 248 -15.15 -14.34 19.02
C GLU A 248 -14.70 -15.72 18.52
N LYS A 249 -15.12 -16.13 17.32
CA LYS A 249 -14.75 -17.40 16.68
C LYS A 249 -13.42 -17.31 15.92
N GLU A 250 -12.68 -16.22 16.06
CA GLU A 250 -11.43 -15.96 15.35
C GLU A 250 -11.52 -16.11 13.82
N LYS A 251 -12.71 -15.91 13.24
CA LYS A 251 -12.91 -15.87 11.79
C LYS A 251 -12.43 -14.55 11.19
N LEU A 252 -12.53 -13.46 11.94
CA LEU A 252 -11.91 -12.17 11.69
C LEU A 252 -10.91 -11.90 12.82
N VAL A 253 -9.66 -11.66 12.45
CA VAL A 253 -8.57 -11.37 13.39
C VAL A 253 -8.01 -9.99 13.08
N ILE A 254 -8.15 -9.05 14.01
CA ILE A 254 -7.57 -7.70 13.91
C ILE A 254 -6.37 -7.65 14.85
N THR A 255 -5.15 -7.41 14.30
CA THR A 255 -3.93 -7.57 15.07
C THR A 255 -2.77 -6.73 14.50
N PRO A 256 -1.80 -6.32 15.33
CA PRO A 256 -0.56 -5.78 14.82
C PRO A 256 0.17 -6.74 13.87
N LEU A 257 0.75 -6.21 12.81
CA LEU A 257 1.46 -7.02 11.80
C LEU A 257 2.60 -7.84 12.40
N ALA A 258 3.25 -7.34 13.45
CA ALA A 258 4.33 -8.04 14.14
C ALA A 258 3.93 -9.43 14.68
N TYR A 259 2.65 -9.62 15.07
CA TYR A 259 2.16 -10.89 15.59
C TYR A 259 1.86 -11.95 14.53
N ILE A 260 1.89 -11.57 13.25
CA ILE A 260 1.70 -12.49 12.12
C ILE A 260 3.04 -13.00 11.59
N ARG A 261 4.15 -12.35 11.97
CA ARG A 261 5.49 -12.81 11.59
C ARG A 261 5.73 -14.25 12.07
N GLY A 262 6.21 -15.12 11.16
CA GLY A 262 6.50 -16.54 11.47
C GLY A 262 5.37 -17.51 11.18
N ARG A 263 4.13 -17.04 10.91
CA ARG A 263 3.01 -17.92 10.55
C ARG A 263 3.01 -18.24 9.06
N SER A 264 2.66 -19.47 8.70
CA SER A 264 2.28 -19.82 7.33
C SER A 264 0.85 -19.33 7.09
N LEU A 265 0.61 -18.69 5.96
CA LEU A 265 -0.68 -18.08 5.60
C LEU A 265 -1.34 -18.98 4.55
N SER A 266 -2.21 -19.89 4.96
CA SER A 266 -2.96 -20.78 4.06
C SER A 266 -4.45 -20.71 4.32
N ASN A 267 -5.24 -20.69 3.26
CA ASN A 267 -6.70 -20.56 3.29
C ASN A 267 -7.17 -19.28 3.99
N ILE A 268 -6.50 -18.17 3.77
CA ILE A 268 -6.82 -16.88 4.42
C ILE A 268 -6.94 -15.74 3.42
N CYS A 269 -7.75 -14.74 3.78
CA CYS A 269 -7.71 -13.42 3.18
C CYS A 269 -6.96 -12.50 4.15
N PHE A 270 -5.81 -11.95 3.71
CA PHE A 270 -4.94 -11.15 4.55
C PHE A 270 -4.90 -9.70 4.07
N ILE A 271 -5.42 -8.78 4.88
CA ILE A 271 -5.40 -7.35 4.63
C ILE A 271 -4.26 -6.74 5.45
N VAL A 272 -3.37 -6.05 4.77
CA VAL A 272 -2.26 -5.28 5.35
C VAL A 272 -2.53 -3.81 5.11
N ASP A 273 -2.99 -3.12 6.15
CA ASP A 273 -3.30 -1.70 6.12
C ASP A 273 -2.06 -0.85 6.40
N GLU A 274 -2.02 0.39 5.91
CA GLU A 274 -0.89 1.33 6.00
C GLU A 274 0.44 0.74 5.46
N ALA A 275 0.35 0.03 4.34
CA ALA A 275 1.49 -0.70 3.77
C ALA A 275 2.63 0.20 3.26
N GLN A 276 2.42 1.50 3.08
CA GLN A 276 3.48 2.47 2.79
C GLN A 276 4.50 2.59 3.93
N ASN A 277 4.12 2.17 5.14
CA ASN A 277 5.03 2.14 6.28
C ASN A 277 5.92 0.89 6.34
N LEU A 278 5.81 0.00 5.35
CA LEU A 278 6.64 -1.19 5.21
C LEU A 278 7.80 -0.95 4.24
N THR A 279 8.92 -1.57 4.53
CA THR A 279 10.04 -1.67 3.59
C THR A 279 9.72 -2.67 2.46
N PRO A 280 10.40 -2.60 1.29
CA PRO A 280 10.31 -3.61 0.24
C PRO A 280 10.59 -5.04 0.73
N HIS A 281 11.55 -5.18 1.65
CA HIS A 281 11.90 -6.47 2.25
C HIS A 281 10.75 -7.05 3.10
N GLU A 282 10.06 -6.22 3.87
CA GLU A 282 8.92 -6.66 4.69
C GLU A 282 7.74 -7.08 3.81
N VAL A 283 7.41 -6.30 2.77
CA VAL A 283 6.38 -6.67 1.79
C VAL A 283 6.71 -8.01 1.13
N LYS A 284 7.95 -8.20 0.66
CA LYS A 284 8.42 -9.49 0.12
C LYS A 284 8.24 -10.61 1.15
N THR A 285 8.63 -10.37 2.40
CA THR A 285 8.52 -11.36 3.48
C THR A 285 7.07 -11.77 3.75
N ILE A 286 6.11 -10.85 3.65
CA ILE A 286 4.68 -11.14 3.80
C ILE A 286 4.20 -12.02 2.64
N ILE A 287 4.49 -11.63 1.40
CA ILE A 287 4.01 -12.32 0.20
C ILE A 287 4.58 -13.74 0.11
N THR A 288 5.86 -13.94 0.44
CA THR A 288 6.50 -15.26 0.41
C THR A 288 5.95 -16.27 1.43
N ARG A 289 5.09 -15.84 2.35
CA ARG A 289 4.40 -16.70 3.32
C ARG A 289 3.02 -17.16 2.87
N ALA A 290 2.54 -16.63 1.73
CA ALA A 290 1.28 -17.05 1.17
C ALA A 290 1.33 -18.54 0.78
N GLY A 291 0.47 -19.34 1.42
CA GLY A 291 0.24 -20.73 1.09
C GLY A 291 -0.96 -20.89 0.13
N GLU A 292 -1.45 -22.10 0.03
CA GLU A 292 -2.62 -22.41 -0.80
C GLU A 292 -3.84 -21.59 -0.40
N ASN A 293 -4.64 -21.22 -1.40
CA ASN A 293 -5.88 -20.46 -1.25
C ASN A 293 -5.72 -19.20 -0.38
N THR A 294 -4.64 -18.43 -0.61
CA THR A 294 -4.39 -17.19 0.10
C THR A 294 -4.60 -16.00 -0.83
N LYS A 295 -5.31 -15.00 -0.36
CA LYS A 295 -5.42 -13.68 -0.97
C LYS A 295 -4.80 -12.64 -0.07
N ILE A 296 -3.95 -11.76 -0.62
CA ILE A 296 -3.33 -10.66 0.12
C ILE A 296 -3.79 -9.33 -0.48
N ILE A 297 -4.19 -8.42 0.38
CA ILE A 297 -4.64 -7.07 0.01
C ILE A 297 -3.79 -6.07 0.78
N PHE A 298 -3.01 -5.25 0.08
CA PHE A 298 -2.29 -4.14 0.68
C PHE A 298 -3.07 -2.84 0.46
N THR A 299 -3.28 -2.09 1.53
CA THR A 299 -3.90 -0.76 1.46
C THR A 299 -2.92 0.29 1.97
N GLY A 300 -2.91 1.48 1.38
CA GLY A 300 -2.02 2.54 1.86
C GLY A 300 -2.07 3.84 1.05
N ASP A 301 -1.38 4.85 1.58
CA ASP A 301 -1.16 6.14 0.94
C ASP A 301 0.35 6.39 0.84
N ILE A 302 0.88 6.35 -0.37
CA ILE A 302 2.33 6.51 -0.61
C ILE A 302 2.89 7.89 -0.25
N HIS A 303 2.03 8.85 0.09
CA HIS A 303 2.41 10.19 0.53
C HIS A 303 2.32 10.38 2.05
N GLN A 304 1.64 9.48 2.77
CA GLN A 304 1.50 9.50 4.24
C GLN A 304 2.40 8.45 4.89
N ILE A 305 3.71 8.70 4.91
CA ILE A 305 4.71 7.77 5.44
C ILE A 305 5.19 8.27 6.80
N ASP A 306 4.93 7.47 7.83
CA ASP A 306 5.35 7.75 9.21
C ASP A 306 6.65 7.04 9.59
N THR A 307 7.03 5.99 8.84
CA THR A 307 8.24 5.22 9.10
C THR A 307 9.50 6.02 8.73
N PRO A 308 10.44 6.23 9.66
CA PRO A 308 11.70 6.90 9.38
C PRO A 308 12.46 6.24 8.22
N TYR A 309 13.16 7.08 7.41
CA TYR A 309 14.00 6.66 6.27
C TYR A 309 13.25 6.03 5.08
N LEU A 310 11.92 5.98 5.11
CA LEU A 310 11.10 5.68 3.93
C LEU A 310 10.55 6.97 3.33
N ASP A 311 10.38 6.96 2.03
CA ASP A 311 9.73 8.01 1.23
C ASP A 311 8.80 7.38 0.19
N SER A 312 8.10 8.21 -0.60
CA SER A 312 7.19 7.74 -1.64
C SER A 312 7.87 6.82 -2.66
N GLN A 313 9.16 7.03 -2.94
CA GLN A 313 9.93 6.28 -3.93
C GLN A 313 10.52 4.97 -3.40
N SER A 314 10.66 4.84 -2.07
CA SER A 314 11.42 3.75 -1.45
C SER A 314 10.62 2.85 -0.52
N ASN A 315 9.33 3.13 -0.32
CA ASN A 315 8.46 2.30 0.50
C ASN A 315 8.03 1.01 -0.21
N GLY A 316 7.59 0.05 0.58
CA GLY A 316 7.24 -1.28 0.08
C GLY A 316 6.02 -1.31 -0.81
N LEU A 317 5.04 -0.40 -0.62
CA LEU A 317 3.84 -0.35 -1.46
C LEU A 317 4.16 0.14 -2.88
N SER A 318 4.90 1.26 -3.01
CA SER A 318 5.35 1.77 -4.32
C SER A 318 6.21 0.74 -5.05
N TYR A 319 7.14 0.10 -4.33
CA TYR A 319 7.98 -0.96 -4.87
C TYR A 319 7.15 -2.14 -5.41
N LEU A 320 6.15 -2.59 -4.66
CA LEU A 320 5.27 -3.68 -5.05
C LEU A 320 4.51 -3.36 -6.32
N ILE A 321 3.89 -2.17 -6.39
CA ILE A 321 3.12 -1.71 -7.54
C ILE A 321 3.99 -1.71 -8.81
N ASP A 322 5.21 -1.17 -8.73
CA ASP A 322 6.12 -1.10 -9.89
C ASP A 322 6.56 -2.49 -10.37
N LYS A 323 6.92 -3.39 -9.45
CA LYS A 323 7.54 -4.68 -9.80
C LYS A 323 6.56 -5.73 -10.31
N ILE A 324 5.28 -5.68 -9.92
CA ILE A 324 4.34 -6.79 -10.18
C ILE A 324 3.20 -6.41 -11.14
N LYS A 325 3.16 -5.19 -11.64
CA LYS A 325 2.06 -4.66 -12.49
C LYS A 325 1.67 -5.52 -13.69
N ASN A 326 2.56 -6.35 -14.20
CA ASN A 326 2.31 -7.18 -15.39
C ASN A 326 1.91 -8.63 -15.05
N HIS A 327 1.59 -8.94 -13.80
CA HIS A 327 1.31 -10.30 -13.37
C HIS A 327 -0.20 -10.60 -13.36
N GLU A 328 -0.62 -11.75 -13.94
CA GLU A 328 -2.04 -12.12 -14.08
C GLU A 328 -2.79 -12.29 -12.75
N ILE A 329 -2.09 -12.64 -11.66
CA ILE A 329 -2.70 -12.79 -10.33
C ILE A 329 -2.75 -11.48 -9.52
N TYR A 330 -2.34 -10.36 -10.11
CA TYR A 330 -2.21 -9.07 -9.44
C TYR A 330 -3.16 -8.02 -10.02
N ALA A 331 -3.74 -7.20 -9.16
CA ALA A 331 -4.46 -5.99 -9.53
C ALA A 331 -4.06 -4.79 -8.66
N HIS A 332 -3.97 -3.63 -9.29
CA HIS A 332 -3.74 -2.35 -8.61
C HIS A 332 -4.88 -1.39 -8.87
N ILE A 333 -5.34 -0.71 -7.83
CA ILE A 333 -6.36 0.33 -7.93
C ILE A 333 -5.90 1.58 -7.18
N LYS A 334 -5.84 2.70 -7.90
CA LYS A 334 -5.64 4.02 -7.31
C LYS A 334 -7.00 4.68 -7.10
N LEU A 335 -7.36 4.90 -5.83
CA LEU A 335 -8.56 5.61 -5.39
C LEU A 335 -8.22 7.10 -5.24
N GLU A 336 -8.75 7.93 -6.12
CA GLU A 336 -8.43 9.37 -6.16
C GLU A 336 -9.46 10.21 -5.43
N LYS A 337 -10.75 9.80 -5.46
CA LYS A 337 -11.83 10.56 -4.84
C LYS A 337 -11.99 10.21 -3.37
N GLY A 338 -11.72 11.18 -2.50
CA GLY A 338 -12.14 11.12 -1.09
C GLY A 338 -13.65 11.24 -0.96
N GLU A 339 -14.25 10.35 -0.22
CA GLU A 339 -15.71 10.34 0.10
C GLU A 339 -15.95 10.89 1.52
N ARG A 340 -15.19 11.93 1.87
CA ARG A 340 -15.24 12.61 3.17
C ARG A 340 -16.17 13.83 3.16
N SER A 341 -16.34 14.45 4.33
CA SER A 341 -17.02 15.73 4.47
C SER A 341 -16.33 16.85 3.69
N GLU A 342 -17.05 17.90 3.35
CA GLU A 342 -16.51 19.09 2.69
C GLU A 342 -15.29 19.66 3.43
N LEU A 343 -15.31 19.66 4.78
CA LEU A 343 -14.19 20.13 5.59
C LEU A 343 -12.92 19.28 5.41
N ALA A 344 -13.05 17.96 5.30
CA ALA A 344 -11.91 17.08 5.12
C ALA A 344 -11.33 17.15 3.69
N ASN A 345 -12.19 17.39 2.69
CA ASN A 345 -11.74 17.64 1.32
C ASN A 345 -11.01 18.99 1.23
N LEU A 346 -11.54 20.04 1.86
CA LEU A 346 -10.90 21.34 1.93
C LEU A 346 -9.49 21.29 2.54
N ALA A 347 -9.33 20.50 3.62
CA ALA A 347 -8.01 20.31 4.24
C ALA A 347 -7.02 19.59 3.32
N ASN A 348 -7.47 18.58 2.56
CA ASN A 348 -6.61 17.87 1.61
C ASN A 348 -6.20 18.75 0.41
N ASP A 349 -7.04 19.72 0.01
CA ASP A 349 -6.80 20.57 -1.15
C ASP A 349 -5.92 21.79 -0.82
N LEU A 350 -5.90 22.23 0.43
CA LEU A 350 -5.28 23.50 0.84
C LEU A 350 -4.11 23.35 1.83
N LEU A 351 -3.97 22.22 2.51
CA LEU A 351 -2.94 21.95 3.52
C LEU A 351 -2.05 20.75 3.11
#